data_f84a349567ae44a6211024c5f82975cf
#
_entry.id   f84a349567ae44a6211024c5f82975cf
#
_cell.length_a   1.000
_cell.length_b   1.000
_cell.length_c   1.000
_cell.angle_alpha   90.00
_cell.angle_beta   90.00
_cell.angle_gamma   90.00
#
_symmetry.space_group_name_H-M   'P 1'
#
loop_
_entity.id
_entity.type
_entity.pdbx_description
1 polymer ?
#
loop_
_entity_poly.entity_id
_entity_poly.type
_entity_poly.pdbx_seq_one_letter_code
_entity_poly.pdbx_strand_id
1 'polypeptide(L)'
;EVVGLRLENGQEVQEYPELCFLALETNWEDLRHSEIEEIFAHELSHLWMHRMGYRPALSQSNRFHTSTAITDPFLAFLEGFAEHLEIVSQELLGKRKEGFFDNGYDLGAWLCSRDSALRVHGVKNNRFLYLTAVPEAEDFASYQQLHMAHITSSAFLPEHLKNGLQAVSSEGLIASFFYQMYRSADLKHSPAPAQVYHRFGCDADRLSPTANLYVKILWAMMQLDWCRETLFTDFVQNYLDAFEADRDILMDIFARVTNFVTVDPAAQQMFGEIYRVGRQGDMEKIVRLCKQAASQKEIWLTELQSGARRLDDAIYKSIWIEADKPVRPVPWDSEHSTRLKINVNAATDVDFFALDGLTFPQCQELVRIREQYGGFSGLDEFRQTVAQIVSSGTSQD
;
A
#
# COMPACT_ATOMS: atom_id res chain seq x y z
N GLU A 1 -9.31 -14.54 -13.22
CA GLU A 1 -9.70 -15.71 -14.04
C GLU A 1 -11.19 -15.97 -13.87
N VAL A 2 -11.90 -16.18 -14.98
CA VAL A 2 -13.30 -16.59 -14.93
C VAL A 2 -13.30 -18.10 -14.66
N VAL A 3 -13.57 -18.49 -13.44
CA VAL A 3 -13.70 -19.90 -13.05
C VAL A 3 -15.15 -20.32 -13.19
N GLY A 4 -15.41 -21.41 -13.89
CA GLY A 4 -16.76 -21.95 -14.07
C GLY A 4 -17.38 -22.37 -12.74
N LEU A 5 -18.65 -22.07 -12.53
CA LEU A 5 -19.41 -22.52 -11.36
C LEU A 5 -19.60 -24.04 -11.45
N ARG A 6 -18.98 -24.82 -10.53
CA ARG A 6 -19.29 -26.24 -10.36
C ARG A 6 -20.40 -26.37 -9.31
N LEU A 7 -21.53 -26.90 -9.73
CA LEU A 7 -22.55 -27.33 -8.77
C LEU A 7 -22.15 -28.71 -8.17
N GLU A 8 -22.50 -28.96 -6.91
CA GLU A 8 -22.19 -30.22 -6.18
C GLU A 8 -22.66 -31.49 -6.90
N ASN A 9 -23.61 -31.38 -7.83
CA ASN A 9 -24.14 -32.51 -8.62
C ASN A 9 -23.28 -32.85 -9.85
N GLY A 10 -22.11 -32.17 -10.03
CA GLY A 10 -21.21 -32.46 -11.14
C GLY A 10 -21.69 -32.02 -12.52
N GLN A 11 -22.79 -31.28 -12.63
CA GLN A 11 -23.20 -30.65 -13.89
C GLN A 11 -22.39 -29.42 -14.16
N GLU A 12 -21.72 -29.36 -15.29
CA GLU A 12 -21.07 -28.13 -15.76
C GLU A 12 -22.14 -27.08 -16.07
N VAL A 13 -22.08 -25.95 -15.41
CA VAL A 13 -22.88 -24.79 -15.79
C VAL A 13 -22.17 -24.10 -16.95
N GLN A 14 -22.95 -23.81 -17.98
CA GLN A 14 -22.47 -23.09 -19.16
C GLN A 14 -21.81 -21.74 -18.71
N GLU A 15 -20.55 -21.54 -19.08
CA GLU A 15 -19.85 -20.28 -18.78
C GLU A 15 -20.61 -19.10 -19.42
N TYR A 16 -21.01 -18.17 -18.59
CA TYR A 16 -21.49 -16.88 -19.07
C TYR A 16 -20.32 -15.88 -18.93
N PRO A 17 -19.59 -15.57 -20.01
CA PRO A 17 -18.39 -14.74 -19.95
C PRO A 17 -18.65 -13.30 -19.46
N GLU A 18 -19.91 -12.90 -19.39
CA GLU A 18 -20.34 -11.58 -18.91
C GLU A 18 -20.67 -11.55 -17.41
N LEU A 19 -20.73 -12.69 -16.74
CA LEU A 19 -21.01 -12.75 -15.30
C LEU A 19 -19.71 -12.84 -14.51
N CYS A 20 -19.39 -11.78 -13.78
CA CYS A 20 -18.38 -11.87 -12.75
C CYS A 20 -18.97 -12.65 -11.56
N PHE A 21 -18.24 -13.61 -11.06
CA PHE A 21 -18.60 -14.35 -9.86
C PHE A 21 -17.39 -14.52 -8.96
N LEU A 22 -17.68 -14.71 -7.69
CA LEU A 22 -16.72 -14.99 -6.66
C LEU A 22 -16.74 -16.48 -6.36
N ALA A 23 -15.61 -17.15 -6.47
CA ALA A 23 -15.43 -18.52 -6.04
C ALA A 23 -14.51 -18.54 -4.81
N LEU A 24 -15.05 -18.97 -3.68
CA LEU A 24 -14.27 -19.18 -2.46
C LEU A 24 -14.05 -20.68 -2.29
N GLU A 25 -12.79 -21.09 -2.31
CA GLU A 25 -12.42 -22.43 -1.91
C GLU A 25 -12.17 -22.44 -0.40
N THR A 26 -13.04 -23.10 0.35
CA THR A 26 -12.99 -23.10 1.81
C THR A 26 -13.01 -24.53 2.33
N ASN A 27 -12.31 -24.79 3.41
CA ASN A 27 -12.40 -26.03 4.15
C ASN A 27 -13.28 -25.86 5.42
N TRP A 28 -13.62 -26.94 6.09
CA TRP A 28 -14.46 -26.91 7.28
C TRP A 28 -13.81 -26.20 8.49
N GLU A 29 -12.51 -26.13 8.53
CA GLU A 29 -11.75 -25.45 9.59
C GLU A 29 -11.84 -23.95 9.41
N ASP A 30 -11.72 -23.43 8.20
CA ASP A 30 -11.90 -22.01 7.87
C ASP A 30 -13.31 -21.53 8.22
N LEU A 31 -14.31 -22.36 7.93
CA LEU A 31 -15.70 -22.07 8.30
C LEU A 31 -15.92 -21.94 9.82
N ARG A 32 -15.20 -22.71 10.63
CA ARG A 32 -15.32 -22.66 12.10
C ARG A 32 -14.73 -21.39 12.69
N HIS A 33 -13.72 -20.83 12.04
CA HIS A 33 -12.96 -19.69 12.54
C HIS A 33 -13.48 -18.32 12.05
N SER A 34 -14.60 -18.29 11.31
CA SER A 34 -15.23 -17.06 10.79
C SER A 34 -14.36 -16.26 9.83
N GLU A 35 -13.38 -16.89 9.18
CA GLU A 35 -12.50 -16.25 8.22
C GLU A 35 -13.20 -15.93 6.89
N ILE A 36 -14.25 -16.69 6.56
CA ILE A 36 -15.02 -16.49 5.31
C ILE A 36 -15.57 -15.08 5.20
N GLU A 37 -16.05 -14.49 6.29
CA GLU A 37 -16.65 -13.15 6.24
C GLU A 37 -15.60 -12.07 5.93
N GLU A 38 -14.36 -12.28 6.34
CA GLU A 38 -13.24 -11.41 6.04
C GLU A 38 -12.82 -11.58 4.58
N ILE A 39 -12.55 -12.83 4.18
CA ILE A 39 -12.19 -13.20 2.81
C ILE A 39 -13.29 -12.78 1.85
N PHE A 40 -14.56 -13.00 2.19
CA PHE A 40 -15.66 -12.61 1.32
C PHE A 40 -15.70 -11.10 1.07
N ALA A 41 -15.51 -10.26 2.09
CA ALA A 41 -15.50 -8.81 1.93
C ALA A 41 -14.29 -8.35 1.08
N HIS A 42 -13.14 -8.98 1.26
CA HIS A 42 -11.92 -8.76 0.49
C HIS A 42 -12.17 -9.07 -0.99
N GLU A 43 -12.56 -10.31 -1.30
CA GLU A 43 -12.77 -10.76 -2.68
C GLU A 43 -13.93 -10.04 -3.38
N LEU A 44 -14.99 -9.67 -2.64
CA LEU A 44 -16.08 -8.86 -3.18
C LEU A 44 -15.59 -7.51 -3.69
N SER A 45 -14.56 -6.93 -3.04
CA SER A 45 -13.97 -5.68 -3.49
C SER A 45 -13.28 -5.81 -4.85
N HIS A 46 -12.57 -6.91 -5.08
CA HIS A 46 -11.94 -7.21 -6.37
C HIS A 46 -12.98 -7.35 -7.48
N LEU A 47 -14.10 -8.00 -7.18
CA LEU A 47 -15.22 -8.10 -8.11
C LEU A 47 -15.77 -6.73 -8.49
N TRP A 48 -15.95 -5.80 -7.52
CA TRP A 48 -16.40 -4.45 -7.81
C TRP A 48 -15.41 -3.69 -8.67
N MET A 49 -14.11 -3.73 -8.35
CA MET A 49 -13.08 -3.02 -9.12
C MET A 49 -12.96 -3.59 -10.54
N HIS A 50 -13.06 -4.90 -10.70
CA HIS A 50 -13.09 -5.53 -12.02
C HIS A 50 -14.29 -5.04 -12.86
N ARG A 51 -15.46 -4.92 -12.24
CA ARG A 51 -16.66 -4.35 -12.88
C ARG A 51 -16.50 -2.87 -13.27
N MET A 52 -15.70 -2.12 -12.52
CA MET A 52 -15.38 -0.71 -12.80
C MET A 52 -14.27 -0.53 -13.84
N GLY A 53 -13.68 -1.59 -14.34
CA GLY A 53 -12.71 -1.53 -15.44
C GLY A 53 -11.27 -1.92 -15.08
N TYR A 54 -10.99 -2.27 -13.84
CA TYR A 54 -9.68 -2.79 -13.46
C TYR A 54 -9.29 -4.03 -14.28
N ARG A 55 -8.01 -4.14 -14.62
CA ARG A 55 -7.43 -5.28 -15.35
C ARG A 55 -6.13 -5.72 -14.66
N PRO A 56 -6.03 -6.96 -14.17
CA PRO A 56 -4.84 -7.47 -13.47
C PRO A 56 -3.54 -7.38 -14.27
N ALA A 57 -3.63 -7.43 -15.60
CA ALA A 57 -2.48 -7.35 -16.50
C ALA A 57 -1.72 -6.01 -16.44
N LEU A 58 -2.23 -5.00 -15.75
CA LEU A 58 -1.57 -3.70 -15.58
C LEU A 58 -0.51 -3.71 -14.49
N SER A 59 -0.62 -4.62 -13.51
CA SER A 59 0.41 -4.78 -12.48
C SER A 59 1.75 -5.20 -13.10
N GLN A 60 2.81 -4.54 -12.68
CA GLN A 60 4.19 -4.83 -13.10
C GLN A 60 4.95 -5.66 -12.06
N SER A 61 4.57 -5.58 -10.79
CA SER A 61 5.21 -6.33 -9.73
C SER A 61 4.88 -7.83 -9.84
N ASN A 62 5.89 -8.67 -9.65
CA ASN A 62 5.73 -10.12 -9.47
C ASN A 62 6.16 -10.54 -8.04
N ARG A 63 6.21 -9.58 -7.13
CA ARG A 63 6.48 -9.82 -5.73
C ARG A 63 5.24 -10.39 -5.05
N PHE A 64 5.45 -11.32 -4.11
CA PHE A 64 4.40 -11.70 -3.18
C PHE A 64 3.95 -10.45 -2.39
N HIS A 65 2.66 -10.16 -2.44
CA HIS A 65 2.11 -9.02 -1.75
C HIS A 65 1.78 -9.35 -0.29
N THR A 66 2.01 -8.40 0.56
CA THR A 66 1.64 -8.38 1.98
C THR A 66 1.39 -6.93 2.37
N SER A 67 0.74 -6.70 3.49
CA SER A 67 0.46 -5.32 3.96
C SER A 67 1.72 -4.45 4.10
N THR A 68 2.89 -5.06 4.31
CA THR A 68 4.18 -4.36 4.44
C THR A 68 4.96 -4.23 3.14
N ALA A 69 4.67 -5.06 2.15
CA ALA A 69 5.39 -5.08 0.88
C ALA A 69 5.20 -3.77 0.10
N ILE A 70 6.24 -3.39 -0.63
CA ILE A 70 6.17 -2.35 -1.65
C ILE A 70 6.09 -3.06 -2.98
N THR A 71 4.94 -2.99 -3.64
CA THR A 71 4.64 -3.68 -4.89
C THR A 71 4.63 -2.70 -6.07
N ASP A 72 3.46 -2.37 -6.59
CA ASP A 72 3.24 -1.32 -7.57
C ASP A 72 1.92 -0.59 -7.28
N PRO A 73 1.70 0.61 -7.85
CA PRO A 73 0.51 1.39 -7.55
C PRO A 73 -0.82 0.72 -7.90
N PHE A 74 -0.85 -0.15 -8.92
CA PHE A 74 -2.06 -0.86 -9.32
C PHE A 74 -2.43 -1.93 -8.30
N LEU A 75 -1.46 -2.81 -7.98
CA LEU A 75 -1.68 -3.88 -7.02
C LEU A 75 -1.97 -3.32 -5.63
N ALA A 76 -1.19 -2.33 -5.20
CA ALA A 76 -1.38 -1.68 -3.90
C ALA A 76 -2.75 -1.01 -3.76
N PHE A 77 -3.29 -0.39 -4.82
CA PHE A 77 -4.62 0.21 -4.78
C PHE A 77 -5.71 -0.85 -4.68
N LEU A 78 -5.59 -1.91 -5.46
CA LEU A 78 -6.52 -3.04 -5.46
C LEU A 78 -6.58 -3.73 -4.11
N GLU A 79 -5.43 -4.20 -3.64
CA GLU A 79 -5.32 -4.95 -2.39
C GLU A 79 -5.59 -4.07 -1.17
N GLY A 80 -5.12 -2.83 -1.17
CA GLY A 80 -5.35 -1.90 -0.07
C GLY A 80 -6.83 -1.53 0.10
N PHE A 81 -7.59 -1.41 -0.99
CA PHE A 81 -9.04 -1.24 -0.88
C PHE A 81 -9.72 -2.50 -0.33
N ALA A 82 -9.26 -3.68 -0.74
CA ALA A 82 -9.76 -4.96 -0.26
C ALA A 82 -9.48 -5.16 1.24
N GLU A 83 -8.24 -4.90 1.66
CA GLU A 83 -7.82 -4.99 3.06
C GLU A 83 -8.63 -4.09 4.00
N HIS A 84 -8.93 -2.86 3.59
CA HIS A 84 -9.74 -1.99 4.45
C HIS A 84 -11.17 -2.51 4.63
N LEU A 85 -11.78 -3.10 3.56
CA LEU A 85 -13.12 -3.69 3.65
C LEU A 85 -13.15 -4.91 4.56
N GLU A 86 -12.10 -5.71 4.55
CA GLU A 86 -11.90 -6.81 5.49
C GLU A 86 -11.97 -6.29 6.95
N ILE A 87 -11.20 -5.25 7.26
CA ILE A 87 -11.18 -4.65 8.61
C ILE A 87 -12.53 -4.05 8.98
N VAL A 88 -13.17 -3.34 8.05
CA VAL A 88 -14.48 -2.73 8.28
C VAL A 88 -15.57 -3.78 8.50
N SER A 89 -15.55 -4.87 7.73
CA SER A 89 -16.50 -5.97 7.89
C SER A 89 -16.40 -6.62 9.28
N GLN A 90 -15.18 -6.84 9.78
CA GLN A 90 -14.94 -7.34 11.12
C GLN A 90 -15.51 -6.41 12.19
N GLU A 91 -15.31 -5.08 12.04
CA GLU A 91 -15.86 -4.10 12.99
C GLU A 91 -17.38 -4.07 12.98
N LEU A 92 -18.00 -4.11 11.80
CA LEU A 92 -19.46 -4.12 11.66
C LEU A 92 -20.11 -5.38 12.24
N LEU A 93 -19.43 -6.52 12.16
CA LEU A 93 -19.89 -7.79 12.72
C LEU A 93 -19.59 -7.91 14.22
N GLY A 94 -18.90 -6.93 14.81
CA GLY A 94 -18.54 -6.97 16.23
C GLY A 94 -17.51 -8.05 16.57
N LYS A 95 -16.83 -8.60 15.57
CA LYS A 95 -15.82 -9.63 15.76
C LYS A 95 -14.47 -8.99 16.08
N ARG A 96 -13.86 -9.40 17.19
CA ARG A 96 -12.45 -9.13 17.46
C ARG A 96 -11.67 -10.36 17.04
N LYS A 97 -10.64 -10.22 16.23
CA LYS A 97 -9.62 -11.27 16.09
C LYS A 97 -8.92 -11.41 17.44
N GLU A 98 -9.32 -12.39 18.23
CA GLU A 98 -8.47 -12.92 19.28
C GLU A 98 -7.40 -13.76 18.59
N GLY A 99 -6.15 -13.44 18.89
CA GLY A 99 -4.97 -13.91 18.19
C GLY A 99 -5.03 -15.35 17.68
N PHE A 100 -4.96 -15.47 16.40
CA PHE A 100 -4.86 -16.71 15.66
C PHE A 100 -3.41 -17.21 15.73
N PHE A 101 -3.06 -18.00 16.70
CA PHE A 101 -1.70 -18.56 16.81
C PHE A 101 -1.65 -20.06 17.09
N ASP A 102 -2.72 -20.80 16.81
CA ASP A 102 -2.82 -22.18 17.30
C ASP A 102 -2.48 -23.29 16.28
N ASN A 103 -2.15 -22.98 15.04
CA ASN A 103 -1.85 -24.01 14.04
C ASN A 103 -0.41 -23.92 13.49
N GLY A 104 0.58 -23.92 14.38
CA GLY A 104 2.00 -23.70 14.11
C GLY A 104 2.76 -24.71 13.23
N TYR A 105 2.09 -25.49 12.38
CA TYR A 105 2.75 -26.48 11.53
C TYR A 105 2.82 -26.12 10.05
N ASP A 106 2.01 -25.18 9.59
CA ASP A 106 2.03 -24.69 8.21
C ASP A 106 2.60 -23.26 8.16
N LEU A 107 3.76 -23.11 7.52
CA LEU A 107 4.43 -21.81 7.37
C LEU A 107 3.58 -20.81 6.61
N GLY A 108 2.84 -21.25 5.59
CA GLY A 108 1.96 -20.40 4.80
C GLY A 108 0.82 -19.85 5.64
N ALA A 109 0.09 -20.71 6.32
CA ALA A 109 -1.00 -20.32 7.22
C ALA A 109 -0.51 -19.39 8.35
N TRP A 110 0.68 -19.67 8.93
CA TRP A 110 1.28 -18.81 9.93
C TRP A 110 1.60 -17.41 9.40
N LEU A 111 2.16 -17.30 8.20
CA LEU A 111 2.48 -16.02 7.57
C LEU A 111 1.21 -15.21 7.24
N CYS A 112 0.20 -15.84 6.67
CA CYS A 112 -1.09 -15.20 6.38
C CYS A 112 -1.77 -14.70 7.66
N SER A 113 -1.82 -15.52 8.71
CA SER A 113 -2.37 -15.16 10.01
C SER A 113 -1.62 -14.00 10.67
N ARG A 114 -0.28 -14.03 10.60
CA ARG A 114 0.56 -12.94 11.10
C ARG A 114 0.35 -11.64 10.32
N ASP A 115 0.28 -11.72 9.00
CA ASP A 115 0.03 -10.56 8.15
C ASP A 115 -1.34 -9.95 8.45
N SER A 116 -2.38 -10.76 8.60
CA SER A 116 -3.71 -10.28 8.96
C SER A 116 -3.73 -9.54 10.31
N ALA A 117 -3.07 -10.06 11.35
CA ALA A 117 -2.97 -9.38 12.64
C ALA A 117 -2.18 -8.06 12.53
N LEU A 118 -1.09 -8.06 11.77
CA LEU A 118 -0.27 -6.88 11.50
C LEU A 118 -1.05 -5.85 10.69
N ARG A 119 -1.82 -6.27 9.71
CA ARG A 119 -2.70 -5.46 8.88
C ARG A 119 -3.69 -4.66 9.71
N VAL A 120 -4.47 -5.33 10.57
CA VAL A 120 -5.44 -4.65 11.45
C VAL A 120 -4.77 -3.59 12.32
N HIS A 121 -3.66 -3.94 12.97
CA HIS A 121 -2.92 -3.01 13.82
C HIS A 121 -2.28 -1.88 13.02
N GLY A 122 -1.63 -2.21 11.92
CA GLY A 122 -0.89 -1.28 11.07
C GLY A 122 -1.81 -0.25 10.41
N VAL A 123 -2.93 -0.70 9.85
CA VAL A 123 -3.95 0.15 9.21
C VAL A 123 -4.58 1.12 10.22
N LYS A 124 -5.02 0.62 11.37
CA LYS A 124 -5.65 1.46 12.40
C LYS A 124 -4.71 2.54 12.96
N ASN A 125 -3.41 2.28 12.98
CA ASN A 125 -2.40 3.17 13.53
C ASN A 125 -1.50 3.82 12.47
N ASN A 126 -1.85 3.70 11.19
CA ASN A 126 -1.09 4.25 10.05
C ASN A 126 0.40 3.86 10.07
N ARG A 127 0.72 2.59 10.38
CA ARG A 127 2.10 2.14 10.49
C ARG A 127 2.76 1.93 9.13
N PHE A 128 1.99 1.65 8.10
CA PHE A 128 2.48 1.38 6.75
C PHE A 128 3.04 2.60 6.02
N LEU A 129 2.95 3.77 6.62
CA LEU A 129 3.68 4.96 6.17
C LEU A 129 5.21 4.80 6.30
N TYR A 130 5.67 3.97 7.23
CA TYR A 130 7.08 3.78 7.54
C TYR A 130 7.65 2.58 6.81
N LEU A 131 8.97 2.63 6.51
CA LEU A 131 9.71 1.45 6.11
C LEU A 131 9.80 0.46 7.27
N THR A 132 10.00 -0.82 6.94
CA THR A 132 10.20 -1.87 7.94
C THR A 132 11.68 -2.13 8.15
N ALA A 133 12.05 -2.44 9.39
CA ALA A 133 13.40 -2.88 9.71
C ALA A 133 13.65 -4.25 9.08
N VAL A 134 14.81 -4.40 8.48
CA VAL A 134 15.37 -5.69 8.10
C VAL A 134 16.63 -5.94 8.92
N PRO A 135 16.98 -7.20 9.20
CA PRO A 135 18.26 -7.53 9.80
C PRO A 135 19.40 -7.01 8.92
N GLU A 136 20.54 -6.72 9.54
CA GLU A 136 21.75 -6.36 8.80
C GLU A 136 22.16 -7.50 7.85
N ALA A 137 22.73 -7.14 6.70
CA ALA A 137 23.09 -8.13 5.68
C ALA A 137 24.10 -9.18 6.17
N GLU A 138 24.89 -8.83 7.18
CA GLU A 138 25.85 -9.73 7.84
C GLU A 138 25.17 -10.93 8.52
N ASP A 139 23.92 -10.76 8.95
CA ASP A 139 23.12 -11.80 9.60
C ASP A 139 22.52 -12.82 8.62
N PHE A 140 22.63 -12.55 7.31
CA PHE A 140 21.99 -13.35 6.28
C PHE A 140 22.98 -13.84 5.22
N ALA A 141 22.99 -15.15 5.00
CA ALA A 141 23.84 -15.79 4.00
C ALA A 141 23.34 -15.59 2.55
N SER A 142 22.10 -15.14 2.35
CA SER A 142 21.50 -15.04 1.01
C SER A 142 20.49 -13.93 0.88
N TYR A 143 20.32 -13.42 -0.35
CA TYR A 143 19.27 -12.47 -0.71
C TYR A 143 17.85 -13.00 -0.39
N GLN A 144 17.62 -14.30 -0.50
CA GLN A 144 16.33 -14.92 -0.17
C GLN A 144 15.90 -14.64 1.27
N GLN A 145 16.83 -14.73 2.23
CA GLN A 145 16.54 -14.47 3.64
C GLN A 145 16.24 -12.99 3.88
N LEU A 146 17.00 -12.08 3.28
CA LEU A 146 16.76 -10.64 3.35
C LEU A 146 15.41 -10.27 2.75
N HIS A 147 15.08 -10.82 1.59
CA HIS A 147 13.80 -10.59 0.93
C HIS A 147 12.63 -11.03 1.81
N MET A 148 12.69 -12.23 2.38
CA MET A 148 11.66 -12.74 3.28
C MET A 148 11.52 -11.88 4.55
N ALA A 149 12.62 -11.48 5.15
CA ALA A 149 12.60 -10.58 6.30
C ALA A 149 11.94 -9.24 5.96
N HIS A 150 12.20 -8.69 4.78
CA HIS A 150 11.64 -7.42 4.34
C HIS A 150 10.11 -7.47 4.22
N ILE A 151 9.55 -8.48 3.54
CA ILE A 151 8.10 -8.58 3.30
C ILE A 151 7.29 -9.09 4.50
N THR A 152 7.94 -9.65 5.52
CA THR A 152 7.28 -10.17 6.72
C THR A 152 7.58 -9.40 8.00
N SER A 153 8.39 -8.35 7.94
CA SER A 153 8.77 -7.57 9.11
C SER A 153 7.59 -6.81 9.70
N SER A 154 7.44 -6.87 11.01
CA SER A 154 6.51 -6.05 11.79
C SER A 154 7.17 -4.90 12.55
N ALA A 155 8.48 -4.75 12.40
CA ALA A 155 9.27 -3.71 13.06
C ALA A 155 9.35 -2.48 12.16
N PHE A 156 8.46 -1.52 12.36
CA PHE A 156 8.47 -0.26 11.61
C PHE A 156 9.55 0.69 12.13
N LEU A 157 10.15 1.44 11.21
CA LEU A 157 11.19 2.44 11.46
C LEU A 157 10.59 3.86 11.38
N PRO A 158 10.18 4.46 12.50
CA PRO A 158 9.53 5.78 12.49
C PRO A 158 10.39 6.91 11.92
N GLU A 159 11.71 6.72 11.86
CA GLU A 159 12.67 7.65 11.25
C GLU A 159 12.79 7.51 9.73
N HIS A 160 12.22 6.48 9.14
CA HIS A 160 12.29 6.19 7.70
C HIS A 160 10.89 6.10 7.10
N LEU A 161 10.42 7.24 6.61
CA LEU A 161 9.16 7.31 5.87
C LEU A 161 9.34 6.73 4.46
N LYS A 162 8.31 6.12 3.94
CA LYS A 162 8.22 5.76 2.53
C LYS A 162 8.20 7.03 1.68
N ASN A 163 8.92 7.06 0.55
CA ASN A 163 8.77 8.13 -0.42
C ASN A 163 7.39 8.07 -1.13
N GLY A 164 7.08 9.07 -1.96
CA GLY A 164 5.76 9.15 -2.60
C GLY A 164 5.38 7.93 -3.41
N LEU A 165 6.32 7.38 -4.20
CA LEU A 165 6.06 6.18 -5.00
C LEU A 165 5.95 4.92 -4.13
N GLN A 166 6.79 4.77 -3.12
CA GLN A 166 6.68 3.67 -2.15
C GLN A 166 5.36 3.72 -1.39
N ALA A 167 4.90 4.93 -1.04
CA ALA A 167 3.63 5.15 -0.34
C ALA A 167 2.44 4.67 -1.18
N VAL A 168 2.35 5.07 -2.46
CA VAL A 168 1.25 4.65 -3.35
C VAL A 168 1.39 3.20 -3.85
N SER A 169 2.56 2.58 -3.66
CA SER A 169 2.83 1.17 -3.96
C SER A 169 2.70 0.26 -2.72
N SER A 170 2.11 0.75 -1.62
CA SER A 170 1.95 0.03 -0.36
C SER A 170 0.48 -0.21 -0.05
N GLU A 171 0.02 -1.47 -0.15
CA GLU A 171 -1.37 -1.84 0.10
C GLU A 171 -1.84 -1.45 1.50
N GLY A 172 -1.02 -1.67 2.53
CA GLY A 172 -1.37 -1.30 3.89
C GLY A 172 -1.51 0.22 4.11
N LEU A 173 -0.80 1.07 3.35
CA LEU A 173 -1.00 2.52 3.41
C LEU A 173 -2.31 2.93 2.72
N ILE A 174 -2.61 2.35 1.58
CA ILE A 174 -3.88 2.57 0.88
C ILE A 174 -5.06 2.12 1.76
N ALA A 175 -4.94 0.96 2.39
CA ALA A 175 -5.93 0.46 3.35
C ALA A 175 -6.11 1.44 4.53
N SER A 176 -5.01 2.00 5.05
CA SER A 176 -5.05 3.01 6.11
C SER A 176 -5.83 4.24 5.70
N PHE A 177 -5.66 4.70 4.46
CA PHE A 177 -6.39 5.85 3.94
C PHE A 177 -7.90 5.60 3.88
N PHE A 178 -8.34 4.51 3.26
CA PHE A 178 -9.76 4.16 3.19
C PHE A 178 -10.37 3.87 4.57
N TYR A 179 -9.60 3.28 5.47
CA TYR A 179 -10.04 3.08 6.85
C TYR A 179 -10.23 4.41 7.59
N GLN A 180 -9.36 5.41 7.38
CA GLN A 180 -9.54 6.74 7.97
C GLN A 180 -10.76 7.48 7.38
N MET A 181 -11.03 7.32 6.07
CA MET A 181 -12.30 7.78 5.50
C MET A 181 -13.51 7.13 6.19
N TYR A 182 -13.46 5.81 6.37
CA TYR A 182 -14.52 5.07 7.09
C TYR A 182 -14.67 5.55 8.54
N ARG A 183 -13.60 5.93 9.22
CA ARG A 183 -13.66 6.44 10.60
C ARG A 183 -14.23 7.87 10.70
N SER A 184 -14.24 8.63 9.63
CA SER A 184 -14.75 10.00 9.62
C SER A 184 -16.27 10.04 9.70
N ALA A 185 -16.79 10.59 10.81
CA ALA A 185 -18.22 10.81 10.96
C ALA A 185 -18.74 11.84 9.94
N ASP A 186 -17.96 12.88 9.68
CA ASP A 186 -18.35 13.96 8.79
C ASP A 186 -18.50 13.48 7.35
N LEU A 187 -17.52 12.69 6.84
CA LEU A 187 -17.66 12.08 5.50
C LEU A 187 -18.86 11.14 5.39
N LYS A 188 -19.21 10.43 6.47
CA LYS A 188 -20.37 9.54 6.48
C LYS A 188 -21.69 10.29 6.40
N HIS A 189 -21.79 11.46 7.05
CA HIS A 189 -23.02 12.22 7.15
C HIS A 189 -23.17 13.29 6.08
N SER A 190 -22.10 13.69 5.42
CA SER A 190 -22.14 14.62 4.30
C SER A 190 -22.91 14.01 3.13
N PRO A 191 -23.97 14.68 2.59
CA PRO A 191 -24.76 14.14 1.51
C PRO A 191 -24.00 14.15 0.19
N ALA A 192 -24.28 13.17 -0.66
CA ALA A 192 -23.84 13.19 -2.05
C ALA A 192 -24.88 13.96 -2.93
N PRO A 193 -24.47 14.45 -4.11
CA PRO A 193 -25.41 14.96 -5.10
C PRO A 193 -26.47 13.92 -5.51
N ALA A 194 -27.70 14.34 -5.78
CA ALA A 194 -28.81 13.45 -6.10
C ALA A 194 -28.53 12.48 -7.26
N GLN A 195 -27.75 12.90 -8.24
CA GLN A 195 -27.34 12.08 -9.39
C GLN A 195 -26.53 10.85 -8.98
N VAL A 196 -25.75 10.94 -7.88
CA VAL A 196 -24.96 9.83 -7.35
C VAL A 196 -25.91 8.76 -6.82
N TYR A 197 -26.87 9.13 -5.97
CA TYR A 197 -27.85 8.18 -5.44
C TYR A 197 -28.68 7.55 -6.56
N HIS A 198 -29.11 8.35 -7.53
CA HIS A 198 -29.86 7.85 -8.69
C HIS A 198 -29.07 6.81 -9.49
N ARG A 199 -27.75 7.04 -9.69
CA ARG A 199 -26.87 6.11 -10.41
C ARG A 199 -26.80 4.73 -9.77
N PHE A 200 -26.81 4.69 -8.43
CA PHE A 200 -26.78 3.45 -7.66
C PHE A 200 -28.16 2.89 -7.32
N GLY A 201 -29.24 3.53 -7.78
CA GLY A 201 -30.61 3.14 -7.46
C GLY A 201 -30.93 3.24 -5.96
N CYS A 202 -30.26 4.14 -5.23
CA CYS A 202 -30.38 4.31 -3.81
C CYS A 202 -31.30 5.47 -3.44
N ASP A 203 -31.99 5.33 -2.31
CA ASP A 203 -32.73 6.40 -1.67
C ASP A 203 -31.84 6.97 -0.54
N ALA A 204 -31.48 8.26 -0.67
CA ALA A 204 -30.60 8.95 0.27
C ALA A 204 -31.09 8.84 1.72
N ASP A 205 -32.40 8.96 1.94
CA ASP A 205 -33.01 8.94 3.28
C ASP A 205 -32.99 7.56 3.93
N ARG A 206 -32.72 6.51 3.15
CA ARG A 206 -32.66 5.12 3.63
C ARG A 206 -31.26 4.56 3.79
N LEU A 207 -30.25 5.27 3.32
CA LEU A 207 -28.88 4.83 3.46
C LEU A 207 -28.39 5.01 4.89
N SER A 208 -27.71 3.99 5.42
CA SER A 208 -26.91 4.20 6.62
C SER A 208 -25.76 5.16 6.34
N PRO A 209 -25.23 5.88 7.33
CA PRO A 209 -24.08 6.77 7.13
C PRO A 209 -22.89 6.06 6.48
N THR A 210 -22.63 4.80 6.86
CA THR A 210 -21.57 3.99 6.25
C THR A 210 -21.88 3.72 4.77
N ALA A 211 -23.08 3.29 4.43
CA ALA A 211 -23.47 3.05 3.04
C ALA A 211 -23.39 4.32 2.19
N ASN A 212 -23.77 5.48 2.76
CA ASN A 212 -23.62 6.78 2.09
C ASN A 212 -22.16 7.09 1.74
N LEU A 213 -21.21 6.82 2.65
CA LEU A 213 -19.78 6.97 2.35
C LEU A 213 -19.33 6.04 1.22
N TYR A 214 -19.73 4.76 1.24
CA TYR A 214 -19.32 3.83 0.20
C TYR A 214 -19.90 4.14 -1.17
N VAL A 215 -21.11 4.68 -1.26
CA VAL A 215 -21.69 5.20 -2.50
C VAL A 215 -20.79 6.30 -3.08
N LYS A 216 -20.27 7.21 -2.26
CA LYS A 216 -19.34 8.27 -2.69
C LYS A 216 -17.98 7.69 -3.11
N ILE A 217 -17.43 6.74 -2.36
CA ILE A 217 -16.17 6.07 -2.72
C ILE A 217 -16.30 5.36 -4.07
N LEU A 218 -17.33 4.56 -4.25
CA LEU A 218 -17.57 3.84 -5.50
C LEU A 218 -17.80 4.77 -6.68
N TRP A 219 -18.50 5.92 -6.47
CA TRP A 219 -18.64 6.95 -7.49
C TRP A 219 -17.29 7.48 -7.96
N ALA A 220 -16.39 7.82 -7.03
CA ALA A 220 -15.06 8.33 -7.37
C ALA A 220 -14.21 7.26 -8.08
N MET A 221 -14.31 5.98 -7.67
CA MET A 221 -13.65 4.87 -8.35
C MET A 221 -14.15 4.64 -9.78
N MET A 222 -15.45 4.85 -10.05
CA MET A 222 -16.00 4.71 -11.40
C MET A 222 -15.47 5.77 -12.38
N GLN A 223 -14.82 6.82 -11.89
CA GLN A 223 -14.22 7.87 -12.71
C GLN A 223 -12.73 7.62 -12.97
N LEU A 224 -12.15 6.55 -12.43
CA LEU A 224 -10.73 6.24 -12.60
C LEU A 224 -10.41 5.81 -14.04
N ASP A 225 -9.31 6.32 -14.55
CA ASP A 225 -8.60 5.69 -15.66
C ASP A 225 -7.69 4.60 -15.09
N TRP A 226 -8.18 3.37 -15.13
CA TRP A 226 -7.50 2.20 -14.59
C TRP A 226 -6.17 1.84 -15.30
N CYS A 227 -5.78 2.60 -16.33
CA CYS A 227 -4.51 2.42 -17.03
C CYS A 227 -3.39 3.33 -16.49
N ARG A 228 -3.65 4.16 -15.48
CA ARG A 228 -2.68 5.12 -14.94
C ARG A 228 -2.06 4.63 -13.63
N GLU A 229 -0.77 4.87 -13.45
CA GLU A 229 -0.06 4.58 -12.20
C GLU A 229 -0.45 5.52 -11.04
N THR A 230 -1.20 6.58 -11.32
CA THR A 230 -1.65 7.59 -10.33
C THR A 230 -2.99 7.26 -9.70
N LEU A 231 -3.44 5.99 -9.72
CA LEU A 231 -4.79 5.57 -9.28
C LEU A 231 -5.18 6.13 -7.92
N PHE A 232 -4.28 6.10 -6.94
CA PHE A 232 -4.58 6.58 -5.59
C PHE A 232 -4.85 8.08 -5.56
N THR A 233 -3.98 8.89 -6.16
CA THR A 233 -4.15 10.35 -6.21
C THR A 233 -5.27 10.76 -7.16
N ASP A 234 -5.48 10.03 -8.26
CA ASP A 234 -6.63 10.23 -9.15
C ASP A 234 -7.95 9.92 -8.42
N PHE A 235 -8.00 8.88 -7.59
CA PHE A 235 -9.15 8.60 -6.74
C PHE A 235 -9.44 9.77 -5.80
N VAL A 236 -8.44 10.28 -5.10
CA VAL A 236 -8.59 11.43 -4.19
C VAL A 236 -9.10 12.64 -4.97
N GLN A 237 -8.52 12.94 -6.13
CA GLN A 237 -8.97 14.07 -6.97
C GLN A 237 -10.42 13.89 -7.45
N ASN A 238 -10.79 12.72 -7.97
CA ASN A 238 -12.14 12.44 -8.42
C ASN A 238 -13.18 12.58 -7.30
N TYR A 239 -12.79 12.16 -6.08
CA TYR A 239 -13.67 12.34 -4.91
C TYR A 239 -13.85 13.83 -4.58
N LEU A 240 -12.75 14.60 -4.56
CA LEU A 240 -12.78 16.04 -4.28
C LEU A 240 -13.63 16.82 -5.32
N ASP A 241 -13.52 16.44 -6.60
CA ASP A 241 -14.26 17.08 -7.69
C ASP A 241 -15.77 16.76 -7.63
N ALA A 242 -16.12 15.58 -7.14
CA ALA A 242 -17.51 15.16 -7.01
C ALA A 242 -18.18 15.63 -5.71
N PHE A 243 -17.41 15.82 -4.63
CA PHE A 243 -17.92 16.06 -3.27
C PHE A 243 -17.21 17.25 -2.61
N GLU A 244 -17.43 18.44 -3.14
CA GLU A 244 -16.78 19.68 -2.67
C GLU A 244 -16.97 19.96 -1.17
N ALA A 245 -18.12 19.57 -0.61
CA ALA A 245 -18.39 19.73 0.82
C ALA A 245 -17.47 18.88 1.73
N ASP A 246 -16.87 17.84 1.17
CA ASP A 246 -15.96 16.94 1.88
C ASP A 246 -14.47 17.34 1.72
N ARG A 247 -14.18 18.36 0.92
CA ARG A 247 -12.82 18.73 0.49
C ARG A 247 -11.85 18.85 1.65
N ASP A 248 -12.14 19.71 2.61
CA ASP A 248 -11.20 19.99 3.70
C ASP A 248 -10.95 18.76 4.57
N ILE A 249 -11.98 17.94 4.77
CA ILE A 249 -11.90 16.73 5.59
C ILE A 249 -11.06 15.68 4.87
N LEU A 250 -11.31 15.46 3.57
CA LEU A 250 -10.58 14.47 2.80
C LEU A 250 -9.11 14.87 2.63
N MET A 251 -8.82 16.14 2.40
CA MET A 251 -7.46 16.65 2.30
C MET A 251 -6.70 16.50 3.62
N ASP A 252 -7.35 16.76 4.77
CA ASP A 252 -6.74 16.49 6.08
C ASP A 252 -6.46 15.00 6.29
N ILE A 253 -7.38 14.12 5.90
CA ILE A 253 -7.17 12.67 5.97
C ILE A 253 -5.98 12.27 5.08
N PHE A 254 -5.94 12.73 3.83
CA PHE A 254 -4.84 12.47 2.91
C PHE A 254 -3.51 12.92 3.48
N ALA A 255 -3.44 14.17 3.94
CA ALA A 255 -2.24 14.75 4.52
C ALA A 255 -1.75 13.98 5.77
N ARG A 256 -2.67 13.58 6.65
CA ARG A 256 -2.33 12.81 7.86
C ARG A 256 -1.87 11.39 7.53
N VAL A 257 -2.53 10.72 6.62
CA VAL A 257 -2.20 9.32 6.27
C VAL A 257 -0.87 9.24 5.53
N THR A 258 -0.66 10.12 4.56
CA THR A 258 0.59 10.15 3.79
C THR A 258 1.70 10.93 4.47
N ASN A 259 1.40 11.64 5.56
CA ASN A 259 2.29 12.58 6.24
C ASN A 259 2.98 13.56 5.27
N PHE A 260 2.27 13.98 4.22
CA PHE A 260 2.72 14.84 3.12
C PHE A 260 3.80 14.24 2.21
N VAL A 261 4.26 13.02 2.43
CA VAL A 261 5.33 12.41 1.60
C VAL A 261 4.92 12.20 0.15
N THR A 262 3.62 12.17 -0.16
CA THR A 262 3.10 12.14 -1.53
C THR A 262 3.01 13.53 -2.17
N VAL A 263 3.26 14.60 -1.42
CA VAL A 263 3.12 15.98 -1.93
C VAL A 263 4.35 16.86 -1.69
N ASP A 264 5.24 16.49 -0.78
CA ASP A 264 6.47 17.24 -0.49
C ASP A 264 7.62 16.33 -0.05
N PRO A 265 8.64 16.12 -0.92
CA PRO A 265 9.81 15.31 -0.57
C PRO A 265 10.55 15.79 0.68
N ALA A 266 10.52 17.09 1.00
CA ALA A 266 11.16 17.63 2.20
C ALA A 266 10.46 17.17 3.50
N ALA A 267 9.18 16.78 3.42
CA ALA A 267 8.44 16.23 4.56
C ALA A 267 9.11 14.97 5.11
N GLN A 268 9.51 14.07 4.23
CA GLN A 268 10.18 12.83 4.63
C GLN A 268 11.42 13.11 5.47
N GLN A 269 12.29 14.02 5.01
CA GLN A 269 13.51 14.40 5.72
C GLN A 269 13.22 15.05 7.07
N MET A 270 12.27 15.98 7.13
CA MET A 270 11.92 16.70 8.35
C MET A 270 11.36 15.77 9.43
N PHE A 271 10.44 14.89 9.07
CA PHE A 271 9.83 13.97 10.04
C PHE A 271 10.79 12.88 10.48
N GLY A 272 11.65 12.37 9.58
CA GLY A 272 12.74 11.49 9.94
C GLY A 272 13.71 12.11 10.93
N GLU A 273 14.07 13.40 10.75
CA GLU A 273 14.94 14.15 11.68
C GLU A 273 14.33 14.26 13.08
N ILE A 274 13.03 14.49 13.20
CA ILE A 274 12.35 14.57 14.51
C ILE A 274 12.54 13.26 15.28
N TYR A 275 12.33 12.12 14.63
CA TYR A 275 12.49 10.81 15.26
C TYR A 275 13.95 10.53 15.62
N ARG A 276 14.90 10.86 14.72
CA ARG A 276 16.33 10.67 14.95
C ARG A 276 16.81 11.47 16.16
N VAL A 277 16.43 12.73 16.26
CA VAL A 277 16.77 13.60 17.40
C VAL A 277 16.09 13.12 18.69
N GLY A 278 14.86 12.59 18.58
CA GLY A 278 14.14 11.98 19.69
C GLY A 278 14.91 10.86 20.35
N ARG A 279 15.54 9.99 19.57
CA ARG A 279 16.40 8.93 20.09
C ARG A 279 17.66 9.43 20.80
N GLN A 280 18.15 10.61 20.44
CA GLN A 280 19.31 11.26 21.08
C GLN A 280 18.96 11.96 22.39
N GLY A 281 17.67 12.15 22.71
CA GLY A 281 17.20 12.77 23.95
C GLY A 281 17.36 14.30 24.01
N ASP A 282 17.63 14.96 22.88
CA ASP A 282 17.72 16.43 22.81
C ASP A 282 16.33 17.06 22.77
N MET A 283 15.74 17.26 23.94
CA MET A 283 14.37 17.76 24.10
C MET A 283 14.18 19.16 23.54
N GLU A 284 15.17 20.07 23.64
CA GLU A 284 15.04 21.42 23.09
C GLU A 284 14.97 21.39 21.56
N LYS A 285 15.84 20.59 20.94
CA LYS A 285 15.84 20.41 19.49
C LYS A 285 14.56 19.75 19.01
N ILE A 286 14.04 18.72 19.72
CA ILE A 286 12.76 18.08 19.41
C ILE A 286 11.62 19.11 19.41
N VAL A 287 11.47 19.88 20.49
CA VAL A 287 10.40 20.88 20.60
C VAL A 287 10.47 21.91 19.47
N ARG A 288 11.67 22.36 19.12
CA ARG A 288 11.87 23.30 18.01
C ARG A 288 11.47 22.66 16.67
N LEU A 289 11.92 21.45 16.38
CA LEU A 289 11.58 20.73 15.15
C LEU A 289 10.08 20.43 15.05
N CYS A 290 9.43 20.03 16.14
CA CYS A 290 7.99 19.80 16.16
C CYS A 290 7.19 21.08 15.88
N LYS A 291 7.63 22.22 16.40
CA LYS A 291 6.99 23.53 16.09
C LYS A 291 7.18 23.89 14.61
N GLN A 292 8.36 23.69 14.06
CA GLN A 292 8.62 23.91 12.64
C GLN A 292 7.76 22.98 11.77
N ALA A 293 7.69 21.71 12.14
CA ALA A 293 6.85 20.72 11.43
C ALA A 293 5.37 21.10 11.48
N ALA A 294 4.85 21.55 12.63
CA ALA A 294 3.47 21.98 12.76
C ALA A 294 3.17 23.17 11.83
N SER A 295 4.01 24.20 11.85
CA SER A 295 3.84 25.37 10.96
C SER A 295 3.93 24.98 9.49
N GLN A 296 4.83 24.07 9.13
CA GLN A 296 5.00 23.63 7.75
C GLN A 296 3.81 22.78 7.28
N LYS A 297 3.24 21.94 8.16
CA LYS A 297 2.03 21.19 7.86
C LYS A 297 0.85 22.08 7.50
N GLU A 298 0.65 23.17 8.20
CA GLU A 298 -0.41 24.14 7.90
C GLU A 298 -0.21 24.78 6.52
N ILE A 299 1.02 25.09 6.15
CA ILE A 299 1.34 25.61 4.82
C ILE A 299 1.01 24.55 3.74
N TRP A 300 1.51 23.34 3.88
CA TRP A 300 1.27 22.27 2.91
C TRP A 300 -0.21 21.92 2.77
N LEU A 301 -0.95 21.88 3.89
CA LEU A 301 -2.39 21.62 3.85
C LEU A 301 -3.12 22.75 3.09
N THR A 302 -2.76 24.01 3.35
CA THR A 302 -3.33 25.17 2.64
C THR A 302 -3.00 25.12 1.14
N GLU A 303 -1.76 24.75 0.77
CA GLU A 303 -1.35 24.62 -0.62
C GLU A 303 -2.11 23.50 -1.35
N LEU A 304 -2.35 22.35 -0.67
CA LEU A 304 -3.16 21.27 -1.20
C LEU A 304 -4.63 21.69 -1.38
N GLN A 305 -5.23 22.30 -0.35
CA GLN A 305 -6.62 22.74 -0.38
C GLN A 305 -6.87 23.79 -1.46
N SER A 306 -5.91 24.69 -1.69
CA SER A 306 -5.99 25.73 -2.74
C SER A 306 -5.61 25.22 -4.14
N GLY A 307 -5.10 24.00 -4.26
CA GLY A 307 -4.59 23.47 -5.53
C GLY A 307 -3.23 24.06 -5.96
N ALA A 308 -2.55 24.79 -5.08
CA ALA A 308 -1.18 25.27 -5.34
C ALA A 308 -0.15 24.14 -5.37
N ARG A 309 -0.45 23.02 -4.73
CA ARG A 309 0.24 21.73 -4.86
C ARG A 309 -0.69 20.68 -5.41
N ARG A 310 -0.14 19.78 -6.23
CA ARG A 310 -0.85 18.61 -6.72
C ARG A 310 -0.61 17.44 -5.78
N LEU A 311 -1.56 16.51 -5.77
CA LEU A 311 -1.48 15.29 -4.94
C LEU A 311 -0.36 14.34 -5.37
N ASP A 312 0.09 14.43 -6.63
CA ASP A 312 1.08 13.55 -7.26
C ASP A 312 2.48 14.17 -7.43
N ASP A 313 2.70 15.42 -6.99
CA ASP A 313 3.97 16.14 -7.20
C ASP A 313 5.21 15.42 -6.64
N ALA A 314 5.04 14.62 -5.58
CA ALA A 314 6.13 13.88 -4.94
C ALA A 314 6.19 12.41 -5.35
N ILE A 315 5.38 11.96 -6.31
CA ILE A 315 5.40 10.59 -6.80
C ILE A 315 6.43 10.48 -7.91
N TYR A 316 7.50 9.74 -7.63
CA TYR A 316 8.55 9.52 -8.61
C TYR A 316 8.05 8.68 -9.78
N LYS A 317 8.66 8.88 -10.95
CA LYS A 317 8.36 8.09 -12.14
C LYS A 317 8.74 6.62 -11.92
N SER A 318 7.89 5.70 -12.33
CA SER A 318 8.21 4.27 -12.32
C SER A 318 9.29 3.92 -13.36
N ILE A 319 10.32 3.19 -12.91
CA ILE A 319 11.39 2.65 -13.75
C ILE A 319 11.61 1.20 -13.33
N TRP A 320 11.24 0.27 -14.22
CA TRP A 320 11.29 -1.15 -13.93
C TRP A 320 12.53 -1.82 -14.48
N ILE A 321 13.14 -2.67 -13.65
CA ILE A 321 14.25 -3.57 -14.01
C ILE A 321 13.93 -4.97 -13.50
N GLU A 322 14.62 -5.97 -14.03
CA GLU A 322 14.62 -7.33 -13.51
C GLU A 322 15.80 -7.53 -12.57
N ALA A 323 15.60 -8.18 -11.43
CA ALA A 323 16.63 -8.56 -10.49
C ALA A 323 17.55 -9.63 -11.08
N ASP A 324 18.83 -9.63 -10.72
CA ASP A 324 19.79 -10.65 -11.16
C ASP A 324 19.66 -11.94 -10.34
N LYS A 325 19.40 -11.79 -9.03
CA LYS A 325 19.30 -12.91 -8.08
C LYS A 325 17.84 -13.39 -7.97
N PRO A 326 17.57 -14.68 -8.22
CA PRO A 326 16.23 -15.23 -8.09
C PRO A 326 15.86 -15.41 -6.60
N VAL A 327 14.56 -15.30 -6.33
CA VAL A 327 13.95 -15.62 -5.03
C VAL A 327 12.81 -16.62 -5.20
N ARG A 328 12.45 -17.28 -4.13
CA ARG A 328 11.18 -18.02 -4.09
C ARG A 328 10.04 -17.00 -4.06
N PRO A 329 9.03 -17.15 -4.94
CA PRO A 329 7.93 -16.17 -5.02
C PRO A 329 7.14 -16.13 -3.71
N VAL A 330 6.95 -17.28 -3.07
CA VAL A 330 6.28 -17.44 -1.78
C VAL A 330 7.07 -18.38 -0.87
N PRO A 331 6.96 -18.24 0.46
CA PRO A 331 7.76 -19.03 1.41
C PRO A 331 7.56 -20.54 1.34
N TRP A 332 6.36 -20.96 0.96
CA TRP A 332 5.97 -22.39 0.90
C TRP A 332 6.24 -23.03 -0.46
N ASP A 333 6.55 -22.26 -1.49
CA ASP A 333 6.94 -22.81 -2.79
C ASP A 333 8.46 -23.08 -2.81
N SER A 334 8.84 -24.35 -2.63
CA SER A 334 10.23 -24.75 -2.64
C SER A 334 10.74 -25.13 -4.05
N GLU A 335 9.85 -25.24 -5.02
CA GLU A 335 10.17 -25.78 -6.35
C GLU A 335 10.45 -24.68 -7.36
N HIS A 336 9.80 -23.54 -7.21
CA HIS A 336 9.93 -22.43 -8.16
C HIS A 336 10.81 -21.33 -7.62
N SER A 337 11.49 -20.66 -8.52
CA SER A 337 12.20 -19.42 -8.25
C SER A 337 11.94 -18.43 -9.37
N THR A 338 11.89 -17.15 -9.04
CA THR A 338 11.66 -16.07 -10.00
C THR A 338 12.63 -14.92 -9.76
N ARG A 339 12.94 -14.17 -10.81
CA ARG A 339 13.60 -12.88 -10.69
C ARG A 339 12.54 -11.81 -10.47
N LEU A 340 12.70 -11.03 -9.41
CA LEU A 340 11.74 -9.97 -9.12
C LEU A 340 11.85 -8.85 -10.14
N LYS A 341 10.73 -8.27 -10.48
CA LYS A 341 10.68 -6.96 -11.13
C LYS A 341 10.77 -5.90 -10.04
N ILE A 342 11.73 -5.02 -10.16
CA ILE A 342 12.07 -3.99 -9.19
C ILE A 342 11.82 -2.62 -9.82
N ASN A 343 11.04 -1.77 -9.16
CA ASN A 343 10.93 -0.37 -9.51
C ASN A 343 12.03 0.42 -8.81
N VAL A 344 13.03 0.91 -9.53
CA VAL A 344 14.23 1.52 -8.91
C VAL A 344 13.90 2.76 -8.08
N ASN A 345 12.81 3.47 -8.37
CA ASN A 345 12.38 4.63 -7.60
C ASN A 345 11.53 4.28 -6.37
N ALA A 346 11.07 3.03 -6.27
CA ALA A 346 10.40 2.49 -5.09
C ALA A 346 11.25 1.46 -4.33
N ALA A 347 12.35 0.99 -4.91
CA ALA A 347 13.20 -0.05 -4.35
C ALA A 347 13.76 0.33 -2.97
N THR A 348 13.90 -0.68 -2.11
CA THR A 348 14.65 -0.58 -0.86
C THR A 348 16.11 -1.02 -1.08
N ASP A 349 16.95 -0.88 -0.07
CA ASP A 349 18.31 -1.43 -0.08
C ASP A 349 18.32 -2.95 -0.29
N VAL A 350 17.34 -3.66 0.30
CA VAL A 350 17.16 -5.11 0.07
C VAL A 350 16.85 -5.42 -1.39
N ASP A 351 16.03 -4.61 -2.04
CA ASP A 351 15.71 -4.78 -3.46
C ASP A 351 16.94 -4.58 -4.35
N PHE A 352 17.72 -3.54 -4.06
CA PHE A 352 18.97 -3.30 -4.79
C PHE A 352 20.03 -4.39 -4.53
N PHE A 353 19.99 -5.06 -3.39
CA PHE A 353 20.87 -6.19 -3.10
C PHE A 353 20.60 -7.42 -3.99
N ALA A 354 19.45 -7.42 -4.67
CA ALA A 354 19.14 -8.40 -5.72
C ALA A 354 19.95 -8.21 -7.03
N LEU A 355 20.63 -7.07 -7.19
CA LEU A 355 21.49 -6.80 -8.33
C LEU A 355 22.89 -7.40 -8.08
N ASP A 356 23.51 -7.93 -9.15
CA ASP A 356 24.86 -8.48 -9.05
C ASP A 356 25.91 -7.37 -8.92
N GLY A 357 26.96 -7.68 -8.17
CA GLY A 357 28.11 -6.78 -8.03
C GLY A 357 27.92 -5.64 -7.02
N LEU A 358 26.77 -5.54 -6.34
CA LEU A 358 26.53 -4.57 -5.27
C LEU A 358 26.70 -5.20 -3.89
N THR A 359 27.41 -4.50 -3.02
CA THR A 359 27.44 -4.75 -1.58
C THR A 359 26.26 -4.06 -0.89
N PHE A 360 25.86 -4.50 0.30
CA PHE A 360 24.75 -3.90 1.02
C PHE A 360 24.96 -2.40 1.33
N PRO A 361 26.15 -1.94 1.78
CA PRO A 361 26.43 -0.50 1.90
C PRO A 361 26.26 0.29 0.59
N GLN A 362 26.61 -0.30 -0.56
CA GLN A 362 26.38 0.34 -1.86
C GLN A 362 24.89 0.42 -2.22
N CYS A 363 24.08 -0.55 -1.81
CA CYS A 363 22.63 -0.50 -1.95
C CYS A 363 22.03 0.64 -1.11
N GLN A 364 22.49 0.80 0.12
CA GLN A 364 22.09 1.92 0.99
C GLN A 364 22.48 3.27 0.39
N GLU A 365 23.67 3.37 -0.21
CA GLU A 365 24.10 4.58 -0.90
C GLU A 365 23.24 4.89 -2.13
N LEU A 366 22.81 3.89 -2.91
CA LEU A 366 21.85 4.06 -4.01
C LEU A 366 20.52 4.65 -3.53
N VAL A 367 19.99 4.12 -2.42
CA VAL A 367 18.78 4.66 -1.80
C VAL A 367 18.99 6.12 -1.40
N ARG A 368 20.11 6.43 -0.73
CA ARG A 368 20.44 7.79 -0.29
C ARG A 368 20.52 8.77 -1.46
N ILE A 369 21.19 8.39 -2.56
CA ILE A 369 21.33 9.22 -3.77
C ILE A 369 19.95 9.46 -4.39
N ARG A 370 19.14 8.42 -4.56
CA ARG A 370 17.77 8.53 -5.06
C ARG A 370 16.95 9.54 -4.28
N GLU A 371 16.94 9.44 -2.96
CA GLU A 371 16.16 10.35 -2.10
C GLU A 371 16.70 11.79 -2.13
N GLN A 372 18.02 11.95 -2.27
CA GLN A 372 18.64 13.27 -2.38
C GLN A 372 18.26 14.02 -3.66
N TYR A 373 18.12 13.28 -4.77
CA TYR A 373 17.81 13.87 -6.09
C TYR A 373 16.33 13.85 -6.45
N GLY A 374 15.47 13.30 -5.60
CA GLY A 374 14.03 13.21 -5.90
C GLY A 374 13.68 12.14 -6.93
N GLY A 375 14.41 11.01 -6.90
CA GLY A 375 14.25 9.90 -7.83
C GLY A 375 15.20 9.94 -9.01
N PHE A 376 15.32 8.83 -9.69
CA PHE A 376 16.01 8.73 -10.98
C PHE A 376 15.07 9.15 -12.12
N SER A 377 15.55 9.94 -13.06
CA SER A 377 14.76 10.39 -14.21
C SER A 377 14.58 9.32 -15.29
N GLY A 378 15.47 8.33 -15.32
CA GLY A 378 15.46 7.24 -16.28
C GLY A 378 16.49 6.14 -15.98
N LEU A 379 16.41 5.07 -16.75
CA LEU A 379 17.27 3.89 -16.58
C LEU A 379 18.77 4.20 -16.78
N ASP A 380 19.08 5.13 -17.68
CA ASP A 380 20.48 5.49 -17.96
C ASP A 380 21.12 6.22 -16.77
N GLU A 381 20.40 7.14 -16.13
CA GLU A 381 20.87 7.79 -14.92
C GLU A 381 21.10 6.78 -13.79
N PHE A 382 20.14 5.89 -13.59
CA PHE A 382 20.29 4.80 -12.62
C PHE A 382 21.54 3.96 -12.87
N ARG A 383 21.75 3.49 -14.11
CA ARG A 383 22.92 2.69 -14.50
C ARG A 383 24.25 3.45 -14.31
N GLN A 384 24.30 4.73 -14.66
CA GLN A 384 25.47 5.58 -14.44
C GLN A 384 25.78 5.71 -12.94
N THR A 385 24.77 5.91 -12.11
CA THR A 385 24.93 6.00 -10.65
C THR A 385 25.46 4.67 -10.07
N VAL A 386 24.91 3.54 -10.49
CA VAL A 386 25.42 2.22 -10.10
C VAL A 386 26.89 2.05 -10.47
N ALA A 387 27.26 2.38 -11.71
CA ALA A 387 28.64 2.27 -12.16
C ALA A 387 29.61 3.18 -11.37
N GLN A 388 29.19 4.38 -10.98
CA GLN A 388 29.97 5.29 -10.14
C GLN A 388 30.20 4.73 -8.73
N ILE A 389 29.16 4.18 -8.11
CA ILE A 389 29.24 3.59 -6.78
C ILE A 389 30.17 2.36 -6.76
N VAL A 390 30.04 1.49 -7.75
CA VAL A 390 30.89 0.30 -7.86
C VAL A 390 32.36 0.69 -8.06
N SER A 391 32.63 1.67 -8.95
CA SER A 391 34.00 2.12 -9.23
C SER A 391 34.64 2.84 -8.04
N SER A 392 33.90 3.55 -7.21
CA SER A 392 34.40 4.23 -6.02
C SER A 392 34.75 3.27 -4.87
N GLY A 393 34.06 2.12 -4.79
CA GLY A 393 34.32 1.08 -3.79
C GLY A 393 35.59 0.26 -4.06
N THR A 394 36.03 0.15 -5.31
CA THR A 394 37.24 -0.61 -5.69
C THR A 394 38.56 0.12 -5.43
N SER A 395 38.54 1.37 -4.96
CA SER A 395 39.74 2.18 -4.71
C SER A 395 40.17 2.22 -3.23
N GLN A 396 39.57 1.41 -2.36
CA GLN A 396 39.90 1.37 -0.92
C GLN A 396 40.53 0.04 -0.44
N ASP A 397 40.88 -0.90 -1.34
CA ASP A 397 41.63 -2.13 -1.03
C ASP A 397 43.15 -2.01 -1.37
#